data_8c57b86bca08bf0597e403ca3b3ba174
#
_entry.id   8c57b86bca08bf0597e403ca3b3ba174
#
_cell.length_a   1.000
_cell.length_b   1.000
_cell.length_c   1.000
_cell.angle_alpha   90.00
_cell.angle_beta   90.00
_cell.angle_gamma   90.00
#
_symmetry.space_group_name_H-M   'P 1'
#
loop_
_entity.id
_entity.type
_entity.pdbx_description
1 polymer ?
#
loop_
_entity_poly.entity_id
_entity_poly.type
_entity_poly.pdbx_seq_one_letter_code
_entity_poly.pdbx_strand_id
1 'polypeptide(L)'
;MRDAVIIGGGFYGSIIAIYLAKDRGLKNITIIEKESELLSRASYNNQARVHNGYHYPRSLMTAYRSHINLSKFIDEYSNVITHNTTMLYAIAKNSKTNAKQFVNFCKRIGIKIQPAEASQRALFDQRLIEDVFLVEEYVFDCTKLLSWIKNSLLENHVSISLKSCVTSIYQEKNQNSIVNLITDQGAKEHINCRYIFNCTYSGINQFKGDLAGSVTNIKHEITELALIHPPKAIEGMGITVMDGPFFSILPFPCKKLYTLSHVRYTPHMSWVDETEINPYQKLASYKCNSHFNRMIRDSGRYLPAILDSKYIESMFEVKTVLSNNEIDDGRPIIFDKHSKVKGCYSILGGKIDNIYDVLRRLNDEDIN
;
A
#
# COMPACT_ATOMS: atom_id res chain seq x y z
N MET A 1 24.11 15.59 -15.53
CA MET A 1 22.89 14.94 -16.05
C MET A 1 22.65 13.66 -15.28
N ARG A 2 21.44 13.36 -14.85
CA ARG A 2 21.08 12.11 -14.19
C ARG A 2 20.61 11.07 -15.21
N ASP A 3 20.88 9.80 -14.94
CA ASP A 3 20.30 8.72 -15.75
C ASP A 3 18.80 8.62 -15.46
N ALA A 4 18.44 8.61 -14.19
CA ALA A 4 17.04 8.56 -13.76
C ALA A 4 16.75 9.44 -12.55
N VAL A 5 15.56 10.04 -12.53
CA VAL A 5 14.97 10.72 -11.39
C VAL A 5 13.72 9.94 -10.96
N ILE A 6 13.70 9.54 -9.69
CA ILE A 6 12.55 8.91 -9.06
C ILE A 6 11.86 9.95 -8.19
N ILE A 7 10.60 10.22 -8.46
CA ILE A 7 9.81 11.20 -7.69
C ILE A 7 8.92 10.44 -6.72
N GLY A 8 9.19 10.58 -5.43
CA GLY A 8 8.56 9.87 -4.32
C GLY A 8 9.42 8.73 -3.78
N GLY A 9 9.85 8.89 -2.53
CA GLY A 9 10.67 7.94 -1.76
C GLY A 9 9.85 6.91 -0.96
N GLY A 10 8.64 6.59 -1.43
CA GLY A 10 7.85 5.49 -0.92
C GLY A 10 8.43 4.13 -1.33
N PHE A 11 7.76 3.04 -0.93
CA PHE A 11 8.22 1.68 -1.23
C PHE A 11 8.48 1.48 -2.73
N TYR A 12 7.53 1.87 -3.59
CA TYR A 12 7.66 1.69 -5.04
C TYR A 12 8.86 2.45 -5.61
N GLY A 13 8.98 3.74 -5.29
CA GLY A 13 10.08 4.54 -5.81
C GLY A 13 11.44 4.03 -5.35
N SER A 14 11.56 3.62 -4.10
CA SER A 14 12.80 3.06 -3.55
C SER A 14 13.19 1.74 -4.23
N ILE A 15 12.25 0.81 -4.41
CA ILE A 15 12.53 -0.48 -5.06
C ILE A 15 12.83 -0.30 -6.55
N ILE A 16 12.14 0.61 -7.24
CA ILE A 16 12.43 0.92 -8.64
C ILE A 16 13.85 1.51 -8.77
N ALA A 17 14.26 2.41 -7.87
CA ALA A 17 15.62 2.95 -7.88
C ALA A 17 16.67 1.86 -7.70
N ILE A 18 16.48 0.93 -6.75
CA ILE A 18 17.37 -0.21 -6.51
C ILE A 18 17.42 -1.11 -7.77
N TYR A 19 16.27 -1.44 -8.35
CA TYR A 19 16.18 -2.25 -9.57
C TYR A 19 16.94 -1.61 -10.75
N LEU A 20 16.74 -0.31 -10.98
CA LEU A 20 17.42 0.41 -12.07
C LEU A 20 18.93 0.43 -11.89
N ALA A 21 19.42 0.58 -10.66
CA ALA A 21 20.83 0.55 -10.37
C ALA A 21 21.42 -0.87 -10.52
N LYS A 22 20.80 -1.85 -9.90
CA LYS A 22 21.32 -3.21 -9.77
C LYS A 22 21.13 -4.04 -11.04
N ASP A 23 19.90 -4.02 -11.60
CA ASP A 23 19.52 -4.93 -12.67
C ASP A 23 19.59 -4.29 -14.07
N ARG A 24 19.50 -2.92 -14.15
CA ARG A 24 19.60 -2.18 -15.41
C ARG A 24 20.92 -1.42 -15.56
N GLY A 25 21.75 -1.38 -14.51
CA GLY A 25 23.10 -0.80 -14.55
C GLY A 25 23.16 0.72 -14.64
N LEU A 26 22.04 1.44 -14.35
CA LEU A 26 22.04 2.90 -14.32
C LEU A 26 22.84 3.39 -13.10
N LYS A 27 23.71 4.40 -13.29
CA LYS A 27 24.68 4.82 -12.25
C LYS A 27 24.28 6.10 -11.52
N ASN A 28 23.62 7.02 -12.21
CA ASN A 28 23.33 8.36 -11.70
C ASN A 28 21.84 8.49 -11.40
N ILE A 29 21.34 7.77 -10.39
CA ILE A 29 19.96 7.77 -9.97
C ILE A 29 19.77 8.70 -8.77
N THR A 30 18.68 9.49 -8.78
CA THR A 30 18.30 10.34 -7.65
C THR A 30 16.84 10.10 -7.29
N ILE A 31 16.58 9.83 -6.02
CA ILE A 31 15.23 9.87 -5.43
C ILE A 31 14.99 11.28 -4.89
N ILE A 32 13.84 11.88 -5.24
CA ILE A 32 13.37 13.15 -4.68
C ILE A 32 12.15 12.85 -3.82
N GLU A 33 12.24 13.15 -2.52
CA GLU A 33 11.16 12.92 -1.56
C GLU A 33 10.83 14.24 -0.83
N LYS A 34 9.54 14.59 -0.78
CA LYS A 34 9.07 15.81 -0.14
C LYS A 34 9.10 15.76 1.39
N GLU A 35 8.98 14.57 1.95
CA GLU A 35 9.01 14.36 3.40
C GLU A 35 10.46 14.31 3.93
N SER A 36 10.59 14.35 5.23
CA SER A 36 11.90 14.30 5.90
C SER A 36 12.51 12.90 5.98
N GLU A 37 11.74 11.87 5.56
CA GLU A 37 12.16 10.47 5.63
C GLU A 37 11.51 9.67 4.49
N LEU A 38 12.19 8.63 4.03
CA LEU A 38 11.62 7.64 3.10
C LEU A 38 10.48 6.86 3.76
N LEU A 39 9.58 6.31 2.98
CA LEU A 39 8.47 5.46 3.42
C LEU A 39 7.49 6.09 4.42
N SER A 40 7.55 7.37 4.71
CA SER A 40 6.84 8.03 5.82
C SER A 40 5.32 8.22 5.60
N ARG A 41 4.82 8.04 4.36
CA ARG A 41 3.40 8.23 3.99
C ARG A 41 2.69 6.88 3.84
N ALA A 42 1.95 6.64 2.77
CA ALA A 42 1.16 5.44 2.53
C ALA A 42 1.96 4.11 2.67
N SER A 43 3.28 4.15 2.50
CA SER A 43 4.16 2.99 2.73
C SER A 43 4.33 2.64 4.20
N TYR A 44 4.09 3.57 5.12
CA TYR A 44 4.04 3.37 6.57
C TYR A 44 2.61 3.27 7.08
N ASN A 45 1.74 4.20 6.64
CA ASN A 45 0.36 4.32 7.11
C ASN A 45 -0.55 3.30 6.41
N ASN A 46 -0.32 2.02 6.66
CA ASN A 46 -1.07 0.89 6.12
C ASN A 46 -1.16 -0.25 7.15
N GLN A 47 -1.84 -1.33 6.83
CA GLN A 47 -2.01 -2.47 7.75
C GLN A 47 -0.78 -3.39 7.85
N ALA A 48 0.33 -3.05 7.20
CA ALA A 48 1.55 -3.86 7.15
C ALA A 48 1.32 -5.32 6.71
N ARG A 49 0.31 -5.58 5.88
CA ARG A 49 -0.07 -6.92 5.43
C ARG A 49 0.65 -7.29 4.13
N VAL A 50 1.16 -8.50 4.07
CA VAL A 50 1.60 -9.16 2.84
C VAL A 50 0.54 -10.17 2.44
N HIS A 51 -0.21 -9.87 1.37
CA HIS A 51 -1.35 -10.65 0.94
C HIS A 51 -0.97 -11.96 0.26
N ASN A 52 -1.72 -13.04 0.55
CA ASN A 52 -1.66 -14.32 -0.16
C ASN A 52 -2.91 -14.56 -1.04
N GLY A 53 -3.73 -13.54 -1.23
CA GLY A 53 -4.90 -13.63 -2.09
C GLY A 53 -6.24 -13.85 -1.36
N TYR A 54 -6.27 -14.33 -0.13
CA TYR A 54 -7.52 -14.60 0.62
C TYR A 54 -8.47 -13.40 0.68
N HIS A 55 -7.92 -12.20 0.68
CA HIS A 55 -8.67 -10.96 0.80
C HIS A 55 -9.55 -10.62 -0.42
N TYR A 56 -9.38 -11.34 -1.54
CA TYR A 56 -9.98 -10.99 -2.83
C TYR A 56 -10.83 -12.11 -3.43
N PRO A 57 -11.84 -12.67 -2.71
CA PRO A 57 -12.59 -13.83 -3.20
C PRO A 57 -13.43 -13.54 -4.46
N ARG A 58 -13.66 -12.25 -4.78
CA ARG A 58 -14.39 -11.80 -5.96
C ARG A 58 -13.49 -11.32 -7.12
N SER A 59 -12.16 -11.30 -6.93
CA SER A 59 -11.19 -10.92 -7.96
C SER A 59 -10.09 -11.97 -8.09
N LEU A 60 -10.35 -12.99 -8.91
CA LEU A 60 -9.47 -14.15 -9.11
C LEU A 60 -8.05 -13.72 -9.54
N MET A 61 -7.95 -12.76 -10.47
CA MET A 61 -6.65 -12.30 -10.96
C MET A 61 -5.85 -11.55 -9.89
N THR A 62 -6.50 -10.71 -9.09
CA THR A 62 -5.85 -10.01 -7.98
C THR A 62 -5.35 -11.01 -6.93
N ALA A 63 -6.17 -12.00 -6.58
CA ALA A 63 -5.82 -13.04 -5.63
C ALA A 63 -4.65 -13.90 -6.11
N TYR A 64 -4.72 -14.38 -7.34
CA TYR A 64 -3.69 -15.24 -7.95
C TYR A 64 -2.34 -14.52 -8.04
N ARG A 65 -2.33 -13.23 -8.43
CA ARG A 65 -1.11 -12.42 -8.44
C ARG A 65 -0.51 -12.24 -7.05
N SER A 66 -1.34 -11.96 -6.03
CA SER A 66 -0.85 -11.88 -4.64
C SER A 66 -0.24 -13.21 -4.19
N HIS A 67 -0.85 -14.32 -4.53
CA HIS A 67 -0.31 -15.65 -4.20
C HIS A 67 1.07 -15.89 -4.82
N ILE A 68 1.23 -15.63 -6.12
CA ILE A 68 2.54 -15.79 -6.80
C ILE A 68 3.59 -14.83 -6.23
N ASN A 69 3.20 -13.60 -5.92
CA ASN A 69 4.14 -12.58 -5.45
C ASN A 69 4.53 -12.79 -3.98
N LEU A 70 3.72 -13.51 -3.18
CA LEU A 70 4.01 -13.74 -1.77
C LEU A 70 5.35 -14.45 -1.56
N SER A 71 5.61 -15.55 -2.28
CA SER A 71 6.86 -16.31 -2.13
C SER A 71 8.08 -15.43 -2.40
N LYS A 72 8.02 -14.62 -3.46
CA LYS A 72 9.09 -13.68 -3.79
C LYS A 72 9.32 -12.66 -2.67
N PHE A 73 8.23 -12.13 -2.09
CA PHE A 73 8.32 -11.17 -1.00
C PHE A 73 8.93 -11.79 0.26
N ILE A 74 8.56 -13.04 0.58
CA ILE A 74 9.14 -13.77 1.72
C ILE A 74 10.64 -14.01 1.52
N ASP A 75 11.04 -14.43 0.33
CA ASP A 75 12.44 -14.73 0.03
C ASP A 75 13.31 -13.46 0.09
N GLU A 76 12.83 -12.35 -0.47
CA GLU A 76 13.57 -11.10 -0.55
C GLU A 76 13.58 -10.33 0.78
N TYR A 77 12.48 -10.35 1.53
CA TYR A 77 12.29 -9.58 2.77
C TYR A 77 12.11 -10.46 4.01
N SER A 78 12.76 -11.63 4.08
CA SER A 78 12.61 -12.61 5.18
C SER A 78 12.80 -12.00 6.56
N ASN A 79 13.78 -11.12 6.74
CA ASN A 79 14.08 -10.44 8.01
C ASN A 79 13.08 -9.33 8.38
N VAL A 80 12.25 -8.90 7.42
CA VAL A 80 11.24 -7.85 7.59
C VAL A 80 9.90 -8.46 8.02
N ILE A 81 9.64 -9.70 7.63
CA ILE A 81 8.39 -10.42 7.90
C ILE A 81 8.33 -10.91 9.34
N THR A 82 7.14 -10.84 9.93
CA THR A 82 6.82 -11.44 11.23
C THR A 82 6.13 -12.77 11.01
N HIS A 83 6.79 -13.87 11.40
CA HIS A 83 6.31 -15.25 11.19
C HIS A 83 5.38 -15.77 12.29
N ASN A 84 5.39 -15.17 13.50
CA ASN A 84 4.69 -15.68 14.67
C ASN A 84 3.28 -15.10 14.83
N THR A 85 2.54 -14.94 13.73
CA THR A 85 1.17 -14.43 13.77
C THR A 85 0.21 -15.51 13.28
N THR A 86 -0.77 -15.87 14.11
CA THR A 86 -1.88 -16.75 13.68
C THR A 86 -2.91 -15.95 12.89
N MET A 87 -3.07 -16.24 11.62
CA MET A 87 -3.97 -15.51 10.73
C MET A 87 -5.30 -16.23 10.57
N LEU A 88 -6.41 -15.56 10.97
CA LEU A 88 -7.77 -16.09 10.91
C LEU A 88 -8.63 -15.29 9.95
N TYR A 89 -9.35 -16.01 9.08
CA TYR A 89 -10.40 -15.45 8.23
C TYR A 89 -11.74 -16.02 8.64
N ALA A 90 -12.63 -15.17 9.13
CA ALA A 90 -13.98 -15.53 9.52
C ALA A 90 -14.99 -15.07 8.46
N ILE A 91 -15.84 -15.98 8.01
CA ILE A 91 -16.86 -15.69 7.00
C ILE A 91 -18.17 -15.36 7.74
N ALA A 92 -18.64 -14.14 7.54
CA ALA A 92 -19.93 -13.73 8.14
C ALA A 92 -21.11 -14.34 7.37
N LYS A 93 -22.20 -14.69 8.08
CA LYS A 93 -23.42 -15.24 7.45
C LYS A 93 -24.07 -14.29 6.45
N ASN A 94 -23.86 -12.98 6.61
CA ASN A 94 -24.31 -11.94 5.68
C ASN A 94 -23.22 -11.49 4.69
N SER A 95 -22.18 -12.30 4.51
CA SER A 95 -21.13 -12.07 3.55
C SER A 95 -21.62 -12.23 2.09
N LYS A 96 -20.97 -11.53 1.16
CA LYS A 96 -21.18 -11.71 -0.29
C LYS A 96 -20.62 -13.05 -0.78
N THR A 97 -19.69 -13.63 -0.04
CA THR A 97 -19.06 -14.91 -0.30
C THR A 97 -19.27 -15.83 0.89
N ASN A 98 -19.99 -16.94 0.75
CA ASN A 98 -20.18 -17.92 1.82
C ASN A 98 -18.94 -18.80 2.04
N ALA A 99 -18.91 -19.55 3.16
CA ALA A 99 -17.76 -20.35 3.55
C ALA A 99 -17.37 -21.40 2.47
N LYS A 100 -18.36 -22.07 1.87
CA LYS A 100 -18.14 -23.06 0.79
C LYS A 100 -17.54 -22.41 -0.46
N GLN A 101 -18.04 -21.24 -0.86
CA GLN A 101 -17.49 -20.47 -1.98
C GLN A 101 -16.06 -20.04 -1.70
N PHE A 102 -15.77 -19.58 -0.48
CA PHE A 102 -14.43 -19.18 -0.07
C PHE A 102 -13.44 -20.35 -0.11
N VAL A 103 -13.81 -21.53 0.39
CA VAL A 103 -12.98 -22.74 0.30
C VAL A 103 -12.71 -23.13 -1.14
N ASN A 104 -13.75 -23.12 -2.00
CA ASN A 104 -13.60 -23.44 -3.43
C ASN A 104 -12.71 -22.43 -4.15
N PHE A 105 -12.84 -21.15 -3.82
CA PHE A 105 -11.97 -20.10 -4.33
C PHE A 105 -10.50 -20.35 -3.94
N CYS A 106 -10.21 -20.62 -2.66
CA CYS A 106 -8.86 -20.94 -2.20
C CYS A 106 -8.24 -22.13 -2.93
N LYS A 107 -9.02 -23.20 -3.10
CA LYS A 107 -8.60 -24.38 -3.89
C LYS A 107 -8.28 -24.01 -5.34
N ARG A 108 -9.10 -23.15 -5.95
CA ARG A 108 -8.94 -22.75 -7.36
C ARG A 108 -7.66 -21.96 -7.60
N ILE A 109 -7.23 -21.11 -6.67
CA ILE A 109 -5.99 -20.34 -6.78
C ILE A 109 -4.77 -21.04 -6.17
N GLY A 110 -4.96 -22.24 -5.57
CA GLY A 110 -3.88 -23.06 -5.04
C GLY A 110 -3.37 -22.67 -3.66
N ILE A 111 -4.09 -21.81 -2.90
CA ILE A 111 -3.70 -21.39 -1.55
C ILE A 111 -4.21 -22.36 -0.49
N LYS A 112 -3.37 -22.55 0.55
CA LYS A 112 -3.70 -23.42 1.69
C LYS A 112 -4.77 -22.78 2.56
N ILE A 113 -5.76 -23.58 2.96
CA ILE A 113 -6.80 -23.19 3.90
C ILE A 113 -7.12 -24.37 4.81
N GLN A 114 -7.26 -24.11 6.10
CA GLN A 114 -7.59 -25.12 7.11
C GLN A 114 -8.73 -24.60 7.98
N PRO A 115 -9.68 -25.47 8.43
CA PRO A 115 -10.63 -25.09 9.45
C PRO A 115 -9.91 -24.61 10.72
N ALA A 116 -10.37 -23.54 11.33
CA ALA A 116 -9.83 -23.09 12.60
C ALA A 116 -10.17 -24.08 13.73
N GLU A 117 -9.36 -24.11 14.77
CA GLU A 117 -9.60 -24.90 15.97
C GLU A 117 -10.85 -24.43 16.74
N ALA A 118 -11.42 -25.31 17.57
CA ALA A 118 -12.60 -25.00 18.37
C ALA A 118 -12.40 -23.75 19.27
N SER A 119 -11.23 -23.61 19.87
CA SER A 119 -10.85 -22.44 20.68
C SER A 119 -10.83 -21.13 19.88
N GLN A 120 -10.35 -21.18 18.65
CA GLN A 120 -10.29 -20.03 17.74
C GLN A 120 -11.71 -19.66 17.23
N ARG A 121 -12.54 -20.65 16.91
CA ARG A 121 -13.93 -20.45 16.53
C ARG A 121 -14.76 -19.84 17.66
N ALA A 122 -14.50 -20.22 18.91
CA ALA A 122 -15.19 -19.72 20.10
C ALA A 122 -14.95 -18.23 20.37
N LEU A 123 -13.95 -17.59 19.74
CA LEU A 123 -13.73 -16.15 19.81
C LEU A 123 -14.84 -15.35 19.12
N PHE A 124 -15.57 -15.96 18.19
CA PHE A 124 -16.56 -15.30 17.34
C PHE A 124 -17.98 -15.61 17.76
N ASP A 125 -18.91 -14.68 17.49
CA ASP A 125 -20.34 -14.92 17.67
C ASP A 125 -20.85 -15.91 16.61
N GLN A 126 -21.16 -17.13 17.04
CA GLN A 126 -21.60 -18.25 16.18
C GLN A 126 -22.95 -17.97 15.49
N ARG A 127 -23.73 -16.98 15.93
CA ARG A 127 -24.97 -16.56 15.27
C ARG A 127 -24.68 -15.73 14.02
N LEU A 128 -23.54 -15.02 13.98
CA LEU A 128 -23.16 -14.07 12.92
C LEU A 128 -22.08 -14.62 12.01
N ILE A 129 -21.23 -15.53 12.49
CA ILE A 129 -20.15 -16.16 11.70
C ILE A 129 -20.60 -17.55 11.22
N GLU A 130 -20.40 -17.81 9.94
CA GLU A 130 -20.68 -19.09 9.29
C GLU A 130 -19.56 -20.10 9.55
N ASP A 131 -18.30 -19.68 9.29
CA ASP A 131 -17.12 -20.50 9.55
C ASP A 131 -15.87 -19.63 9.76
N VAL A 132 -14.80 -20.23 10.31
CA VAL A 132 -13.52 -19.63 10.57
C VAL A 132 -12.41 -20.51 10.03
N PHE A 133 -11.45 -19.90 9.34
CA PHE A 133 -10.33 -20.58 8.71
C PHE A 133 -9.00 -20.05 9.18
N LEU A 134 -8.04 -20.95 9.38
CA LEU A 134 -6.63 -20.67 9.50
C LEU A 134 -6.04 -20.50 8.10
N VAL A 135 -5.30 -19.41 7.88
CA VAL A 135 -4.73 -19.04 6.59
C VAL A 135 -3.24 -18.69 6.70
N GLU A 136 -2.54 -18.72 5.58
CA GLU A 136 -1.13 -18.39 5.49
C GLU A 136 -0.98 -16.97 4.90
N GLU A 137 -0.94 -15.97 5.77
CA GLU A 137 -0.68 -14.58 5.45
C GLU A 137 0.29 -13.99 6.47
N TYR A 138 0.95 -12.88 6.14
CA TYR A 138 2.00 -12.32 6.98
C TYR A 138 1.80 -10.83 7.19
N VAL A 139 2.45 -10.31 8.22
CA VAL A 139 2.65 -8.88 8.43
C VAL A 139 4.14 -8.56 8.37
N PHE A 140 4.47 -7.34 7.99
CA PHE A 140 5.86 -6.88 7.93
C PHE A 140 6.12 -5.75 8.92
N ASP A 141 7.37 -5.60 9.32
CA ASP A 141 7.83 -4.48 10.16
C ASP A 141 8.31 -3.34 9.27
N CYS A 142 7.56 -2.23 9.27
CA CYS A 142 7.87 -1.04 8.47
C CYS A 142 9.24 -0.45 8.79
N THR A 143 9.70 -0.53 10.05
CA THR A 143 11.00 -0.01 10.48
C THR A 143 12.13 -0.85 9.92
N LYS A 144 11.98 -2.17 9.96
CA LYS A 144 12.96 -3.09 9.36
C LYS A 144 12.99 -2.94 7.84
N LEU A 145 11.82 -2.75 7.19
CA LEU A 145 11.74 -2.50 5.76
C LEU A 145 12.45 -1.21 5.37
N LEU A 146 12.25 -0.13 6.13
CA LEU A 146 12.95 1.14 5.92
C LEU A 146 14.47 0.98 6.03
N SER A 147 14.94 0.26 7.05
CA SER A 147 16.38 0.00 7.25
C SER A 147 16.97 -0.81 6.09
N TRP A 148 16.25 -1.85 5.64
CA TRP A 148 16.65 -2.65 4.49
C TRP A 148 16.76 -1.80 3.21
N ILE A 149 15.76 -0.95 2.95
CA ILE A 149 15.74 -0.05 1.78
C ILE A 149 16.90 0.94 1.84
N LYS A 150 17.14 1.59 2.99
CA LYS A 150 18.25 2.56 3.12
C LYS A 150 19.60 1.92 2.83
N ASN A 151 19.85 0.74 3.37
CA ASN A 151 21.07 0.00 3.13
C ASN A 151 21.22 -0.36 1.64
N SER A 152 20.16 -0.89 1.02
CA SER A 152 20.18 -1.25 -0.40
C SER A 152 20.37 -0.05 -1.32
N LEU A 153 19.77 1.11 -1.01
CA LEU A 153 19.99 2.35 -1.77
C LEU A 153 21.44 2.84 -1.65
N LEU A 154 22.01 2.75 -0.45
CA LEU A 154 23.41 3.12 -0.19
C LEU A 154 24.39 2.20 -0.95
N GLU A 155 24.20 0.90 -0.86
CA GLU A 155 25.00 -0.12 -1.56
C GLU A 155 24.98 0.06 -3.09
N ASN A 156 23.86 0.51 -3.63
CA ASN A 156 23.67 0.78 -5.06
C ASN A 156 23.96 2.25 -5.45
N HIS A 157 24.56 3.04 -4.57
CA HIS A 157 24.98 4.43 -4.81
C HIS A 157 23.84 5.36 -5.30
N VAL A 158 22.59 5.10 -4.88
CA VAL A 158 21.45 5.95 -5.23
C VAL A 158 21.48 7.22 -4.37
N SER A 159 21.46 8.39 -5.02
CA SER A 159 21.36 9.68 -4.33
C SER A 159 19.93 9.91 -3.81
N ILE A 160 19.80 10.52 -2.62
CA ILE A 160 18.50 10.81 -2.00
C ILE A 160 18.44 12.30 -1.68
N SER A 161 17.40 13.00 -2.16
CA SER A 161 17.07 14.38 -1.83
C SER A 161 15.77 14.40 -1.05
N LEU A 162 15.86 14.46 0.28
CA LEU A 162 14.72 14.60 1.19
C LEU A 162 14.27 16.05 1.29
N LYS A 163 13.05 16.29 1.80
CA LYS A 163 12.43 17.62 1.96
C LYS A 163 12.48 18.46 0.67
N SER A 164 12.37 17.77 -0.46
CA SER A 164 12.45 18.36 -1.80
C SER A 164 11.21 18.01 -2.59
N CYS A 165 10.45 19.02 -3.00
CA CYS A 165 9.18 18.86 -3.69
C CYS A 165 9.33 19.18 -5.17
N VAL A 166 9.09 18.19 -6.03
CA VAL A 166 9.00 18.42 -7.48
C VAL A 166 7.74 19.22 -7.80
N THR A 167 7.90 20.27 -8.59
CA THR A 167 6.81 21.21 -8.94
C THR A 167 6.38 21.14 -10.40
N SER A 168 7.33 20.90 -11.30
CA SER A 168 7.03 20.81 -12.74
C SER A 168 8.03 19.95 -13.49
N ILE A 169 7.57 19.42 -14.62
CA ILE A 169 8.35 18.54 -15.51
C ILE A 169 8.16 19.03 -16.93
N TYR A 170 9.27 19.23 -17.65
CA TYR A 170 9.27 19.66 -19.03
C TYR A 170 10.17 18.79 -19.91
N GLN A 171 9.73 18.53 -21.14
CA GLN A 171 10.52 17.85 -22.15
C GLN A 171 11.43 18.84 -22.87
N GLU A 172 12.71 18.54 -22.99
CA GLU A 172 13.64 19.31 -23.83
C GLU A 172 13.70 18.80 -25.27
N LYS A 173 14.20 19.63 -26.17
CA LYS A 173 14.36 19.30 -27.59
C LYS A 173 15.33 18.13 -27.84
N ASN A 174 16.30 17.94 -26.98
CA ASN A 174 17.34 16.89 -27.04
C ASN A 174 16.90 15.53 -26.48
N GLN A 175 15.61 15.32 -26.21
CA GLN A 175 15.00 14.14 -25.62
C GLN A 175 15.26 13.96 -24.12
N ASN A 176 15.99 14.85 -23.44
CA ASN A 176 16.09 14.89 -22.00
C ASN A 176 14.90 15.62 -21.38
N SER A 177 14.72 15.46 -20.10
CA SER A 177 13.69 16.15 -19.35
C SER A 177 14.29 17.01 -18.24
N ILE A 178 13.61 18.10 -17.94
CA ILE A 178 13.93 18.97 -16.80
C ILE A 178 12.88 18.74 -15.71
N VAL A 179 13.37 18.36 -14.53
CA VAL A 179 12.58 18.24 -13.30
C VAL A 179 12.90 19.43 -12.41
N ASN A 180 11.92 20.33 -12.22
CA ASN A 180 12.06 21.45 -11.30
C ASN A 180 11.55 21.07 -9.91
N LEU A 181 12.29 21.46 -8.89
CA LEU A 181 11.97 21.20 -7.49
C LEU A 181 12.19 22.41 -6.60
N ILE A 182 11.59 22.39 -5.43
CA ILE A 182 11.78 23.36 -4.36
C ILE A 182 12.19 22.59 -3.11
N THR A 183 13.29 23.02 -2.49
CA THR A 183 13.75 22.48 -1.20
C THR A 183 12.96 23.07 -0.04
N ASP A 184 13.10 22.52 1.17
CA ASP A 184 12.49 23.06 2.39
C ASP A 184 12.98 24.47 2.75
N GLN A 185 14.18 24.85 2.30
CA GLN A 185 14.72 26.21 2.42
C GLN A 185 14.17 27.18 1.37
N GLY A 186 13.28 26.73 0.49
CA GLY A 186 12.70 27.53 -0.59
C GLY A 186 13.62 27.72 -1.80
N ALA A 187 14.78 27.07 -1.84
CA ALA A 187 15.66 27.12 -3.01
C ALA A 187 15.01 26.39 -4.20
N LYS A 188 15.03 27.05 -5.36
CA LYS A 188 14.56 26.49 -6.63
C LYS A 188 15.72 25.83 -7.34
N GLU A 189 15.58 24.56 -7.62
CA GLU A 189 16.58 23.77 -8.30
C GLU A 189 15.98 23.07 -9.53
N HIS A 190 16.84 22.60 -10.44
CA HIS A 190 16.42 21.76 -11.56
C HIS A 190 17.41 20.64 -11.77
N ILE A 191 16.89 19.52 -12.25
CA ILE A 191 17.68 18.31 -12.58
C ILE A 191 17.35 17.89 -14.01
N ASN A 192 18.41 17.78 -14.83
CA ASN A 192 18.30 17.21 -16.18
C ASN A 192 18.49 15.69 -16.08
N CYS A 193 17.57 14.93 -16.71
CA CYS A 193 17.59 13.47 -16.68
C CYS A 193 17.08 12.84 -17.97
N ARG A 194 17.42 11.56 -18.19
CA ARG A 194 16.91 10.76 -19.31
C ARG A 194 15.59 10.09 -18.97
N TYR A 195 15.46 9.58 -17.76
CA TYR A 195 14.28 8.85 -17.32
C TYR A 195 13.66 9.49 -16.08
N ILE A 196 12.33 9.46 -16.01
CA ILE A 196 11.54 9.91 -14.86
C ILE A 196 10.58 8.81 -14.45
N PHE A 197 10.58 8.48 -13.15
CA PHE A 197 9.61 7.55 -12.55
C PHE A 197 8.80 8.29 -11.49
N ASN A 198 7.56 8.61 -11.84
CA ASN A 198 6.61 9.25 -10.95
C ASN A 198 5.96 8.18 -10.05
N CYS A 199 6.43 8.09 -8.82
CA CYS A 199 5.99 7.15 -7.78
C CYS A 199 5.32 7.88 -6.60
N THR A 200 4.68 9.03 -6.84
CA THR A 200 4.15 9.91 -5.80
C THR A 200 2.79 9.48 -5.23
N TYR A 201 2.26 8.34 -5.68
CA TYR A 201 1.01 7.75 -5.21
C TYR A 201 -0.16 8.75 -5.32
N SER A 202 -0.67 9.29 -4.19
CA SER A 202 -1.77 10.25 -4.22
C SER A 202 -1.39 11.59 -4.85
N GLY A 203 -0.11 11.91 -5.00
CA GLY A 203 0.39 13.10 -5.67
C GLY A 203 0.64 12.92 -7.17
N ILE A 204 0.18 11.84 -7.79
CA ILE A 204 0.57 11.42 -9.14
C ILE A 204 0.28 12.48 -10.24
N ASN A 205 -0.74 13.32 -10.04
CA ASN A 205 -1.14 14.40 -10.96
C ASN A 205 -0.75 15.81 -10.48
N GLN A 206 0.04 15.94 -9.42
CA GLN A 206 0.32 17.23 -8.76
C GLN A 206 1.49 18.02 -9.39
N PHE A 207 1.85 17.72 -10.64
CA PHE A 207 2.91 18.41 -11.36
C PHE A 207 2.36 19.41 -12.37
N LYS A 208 3.10 20.51 -12.58
CA LYS A 208 2.90 21.43 -13.68
C LYS A 208 3.77 21.02 -14.87
N GLY A 209 3.51 21.63 -16.04
CA GLY A 209 4.27 21.39 -17.27
C GLY A 209 3.67 20.25 -18.11
N ASP A 210 4.53 19.53 -18.81
CA ASP A 210 4.12 18.55 -19.84
C ASP A 210 3.50 17.26 -19.26
N LEU A 211 3.66 17.04 -17.94
CA LEU A 211 3.08 15.89 -17.23
C LEU A 211 1.78 16.21 -16.49
N ALA A 212 1.28 17.43 -16.56
CA ALA A 212 0.10 17.85 -15.80
C ALA A 212 -1.14 16.99 -16.10
N GLY A 213 -1.83 16.48 -15.04
CA GLY A 213 -3.10 15.76 -15.16
C GLY A 213 -3.07 14.54 -16.07
N SER A 214 -1.94 13.85 -16.15
CA SER A 214 -1.73 12.79 -17.14
C SER A 214 -2.38 11.45 -16.78
N VAL A 215 -2.69 11.21 -15.50
CA VAL A 215 -3.36 9.98 -15.03
C VAL A 215 -4.85 10.27 -14.78
N THR A 216 -5.73 9.48 -15.38
CA THR A 216 -7.17 9.67 -15.31
C THR A 216 -7.86 8.57 -14.49
N ASN A 217 -9.14 8.80 -14.17
CA ASN A 217 -10.00 7.82 -13.47
C ASN A 217 -9.48 7.39 -12.09
N ILE A 218 -8.86 8.31 -11.34
CA ILE A 218 -8.46 8.08 -9.98
C ILE A 218 -9.35 8.85 -8.98
N LYS A 219 -9.50 8.24 -7.83
CA LYS A 219 -10.26 8.75 -6.69
C LYS A 219 -9.39 8.68 -5.45
N HIS A 220 -9.50 9.68 -4.60
CA HIS A 220 -8.81 9.75 -3.33
C HIS A 220 -9.78 9.52 -2.17
N GLU A 221 -9.27 8.94 -1.10
CA GLU A 221 -10.01 8.73 0.15
C GLU A 221 -9.10 9.10 1.33
N ILE A 222 -9.57 9.95 2.25
CA ILE A 222 -8.95 10.05 3.57
C ILE A 222 -9.39 8.82 4.34
N THR A 223 -8.44 8.02 4.76
CA THR A 223 -8.67 6.76 5.49
C THR A 223 -8.04 6.79 6.87
N GLU A 224 -8.65 6.10 7.81
CA GLU A 224 -8.19 5.92 9.18
C GLU A 224 -7.85 4.46 9.45
N LEU A 225 -6.73 4.24 10.13
CA LEU A 225 -6.41 3.00 10.82
C LEU A 225 -6.27 3.30 12.31
N ALA A 226 -7.16 2.76 13.14
CA ALA A 226 -7.05 2.91 14.59
C ALA A 226 -5.97 1.99 15.14
N LEU A 227 -5.06 2.53 15.95
CA LEU A 227 -4.03 1.77 16.66
C LEU A 227 -4.50 1.44 18.08
N ILE A 228 -4.42 0.17 18.42
CA ILE A 228 -4.96 -0.37 19.66
C ILE A 228 -3.99 -1.33 20.34
N HIS A 229 -4.08 -1.44 21.66
CA HIS A 229 -3.62 -2.63 22.37
C HIS A 229 -4.74 -3.69 22.31
N PRO A 230 -4.49 -4.88 21.77
CA PRO A 230 -5.48 -5.94 21.72
C PRO A 230 -5.70 -6.54 23.11
N PRO A 231 -6.86 -7.15 23.39
CA PRO A 231 -7.04 -7.99 24.56
C PRO A 231 -6.25 -9.29 24.43
N LYS A 232 -5.87 -9.89 25.57
CA LYS A 232 -5.10 -11.15 25.62
C LYS A 232 -5.70 -12.27 24.78
N ALA A 233 -7.04 -12.34 24.70
CA ALA A 233 -7.73 -13.38 23.95
C ALA A 233 -7.40 -13.42 22.45
N ILE A 234 -6.95 -12.32 21.86
CA ILE A 234 -6.61 -12.21 20.43
C ILE A 234 -5.17 -11.74 20.19
N GLU A 235 -4.35 -11.70 21.25
CA GLU A 235 -2.94 -11.35 21.14
C GLU A 235 -2.20 -12.43 20.31
N GLY A 236 -1.28 -12.01 19.43
CA GLY A 236 -0.59 -12.92 18.50
C GLY A 236 -1.43 -13.32 17.27
N MET A 237 -2.65 -12.80 17.13
CA MET A 237 -3.53 -13.15 16.01
C MET A 237 -3.73 -11.97 15.07
N GLY A 238 -3.79 -12.26 13.76
CA GLY A 238 -4.35 -11.37 12.75
C GLY A 238 -5.72 -11.89 12.35
N ILE A 239 -6.77 -11.07 12.47
CA ILE A 239 -8.14 -11.49 12.23
C ILE A 239 -8.77 -10.63 11.14
N THR A 240 -9.43 -11.28 10.17
CA THR A 240 -10.23 -10.62 9.15
C THR A 240 -11.61 -11.25 9.10
N VAL A 241 -12.66 -10.44 9.27
CA VAL A 241 -14.04 -10.88 9.03
C VAL A 241 -14.47 -10.47 7.63
N MET A 242 -14.88 -11.42 6.82
CA MET A 242 -15.23 -11.25 5.40
C MET A 242 -16.72 -11.37 5.17
N ASP A 243 -17.18 -10.94 4.14
CA ASP A 243 -17.00 -10.09 2.94
C ASP A 243 -18.27 -9.23 2.82
N GLY A 244 -18.65 -8.61 3.88
CA GLY A 244 -19.83 -7.73 3.99
C GLY A 244 -19.63 -6.76 5.15
N PRO A 245 -19.65 -7.22 6.42
CA PRO A 245 -19.27 -6.40 7.56
C PRO A 245 -17.77 -6.28 7.74
N PHE A 246 -17.05 -6.28 6.70
CA PHE A 246 -15.60 -6.40 6.57
C PHE A 246 -14.82 -5.51 7.54
N PHE A 247 -14.08 -6.13 8.44
CA PHE A 247 -13.07 -5.46 9.28
C PHE A 247 -11.85 -6.35 9.45
N SER A 248 -10.73 -5.72 9.76
CA SER A 248 -9.49 -6.44 10.05
C SER A 248 -8.81 -5.85 11.27
N ILE A 249 -8.29 -6.74 12.11
CA ILE A 249 -7.37 -6.41 13.18
C ILE A 249 -6.07 -7.16 12.94
N LEU A 250 -4.96 -6.43 12.83
CA LEU A 250 -3.66 -7.01 12.49
C LEU A 250 -2.57 -6.46 13.39
N PRO A 251 -1.59 -7.27 13.77
CA PRO A 251 -0.38 -6.76 14.40
C PRO A 251 0.28 -5.67 13.57
N PHE A 252 0.77 -4.64 14.24
CA PHE A 252 1.57 -3.56 13.67
C PHE A 252 2.93 -3.53 14.37
N PRO A 253 3.89 -4.35 13.92
CA PRO A 253 5.10 -4.68 14.67
C PRO A 253 5.95 -3.47 15.05
N CYS A 254 6.10 -2.49 14.14
CA CYS A 254 6.95 -1.32 14.37
C CYS A 254 6.51 -0.45 15.57
N LYS A 255 5.24 -0.52 16.00
CA LYS A 255 4.74 0.16 17.20
C LYS A 255 4.38 -0.80 18.35
N LYS A 256 4.50 -2.10 18.17
CA LYS A 256 4.02 -3.14 19.10
C LYS A 256 2.53 -2.95 19.45
N LEU A 257 1.75 -2.54 18.48
CA LEU A 257 0.31 -2.31 18.55
C LEU A 257 -0.41 -3.18 17.51
N TYR A 258 -1.71 -2.98 17.39
CA TYR A 258 -2.52 -3.54 16.32
C TYR A 258 -3.25 -2.44 15.57
N THR A 259 -3.44 -2.64 14.27
CA THR A 259 -4.33 -1.80 13.46
C THR A 259 -5.72 -2.39 13.47
N LEU A 260 -6.74 -1.54 13.65
CA LEU A 260 -8.13 -1.87 13.36
C LEU A 260 -8.58 -1.04 12.16
N SER A 261 -9.08 -1.73 11.13
CA SER A 261 -9.76 -1.12 9.98
C SER A 261 -11.16 -1.69 9.84
N HIS A 262 -12.09 -0.90 9.28
CA HIS A 262 -13.46 -1.30 9.07
C HIS A 262 -13.98 -0.70 7.76
N VAL A 263 -14.59 -1.50 6.89
CA VAL A 263 -15.01 -1.08 5.55
C VAL A 263 -15.90 0.18 5.56
N ARG A 264 -16.76 0.35 6.59
CA ARG A 264 -17.68 1.49 6.69
C ARG A 264 -17.07 2.73 7.32
N TYR A 265 -16.08 2.56 8.20
CA TYR A 265 -15.62 3.64 9.09
C TYR A 265 -14.17 4.05 8.86
N THR A 266 -13.38 3.21 8.20
CA THR A 266 -12.02 3.55 7.74
C THR A 266 -12.06 4.70 6.72
N PRO A 267 -12.93 4.72 5.70
CA PRO A 267 -13.07 5.91 4.85
C PRO A 267 -13.80 7.04 5.60
N HIS A 268 -13.21 8.23 5.59
CA HIS A 268 -13.80 9.45 6.17
C HIS A 268 -14.38 10.38 5.11
N MET A 269 -13.65 10.54 4.01
CA MET A 269 -14.00 11.41 2.90
C MET A 269 -13.46 10.81 1.61
N SER A 270 -14.17 11.02 0.51
CA SER A 270 -13.69 10.65 -0.83
C SER A 270 -13.97 11.76 -1.83
N TRP A 271 -13.11 11.86 -2.85
CA TRP A 271 -13.30 12.81 -3.98
C TRP A 271 -12.61 12.27 -5.24
N VAL A 272 -13.09 12.68 -6.39
CA VAL A 272 -12.43 12.42 -7.67
C VAL A 272 -11.19 13.31 -7.75
N ASP A 273 -10.11 12.82 -8.35
CA ASP A 273 -8.87 13.59 -8.51
C ASP A 273 -9.09 14.83 -9.38
N GLU A 274 -8.56 15.94 -8.93
CA GLU A 274 -8.54 17.22 -9.62
C GLU A 274 -7.15 17.85 -9.43
N THR A 275 -6.59 18.40 -10.50
CA THR A 275 -5.22 18.94 -10.49
C THR A 275 -5.02 20.11 -9.52
N GLU A 276 -6.09 20.87 -9.24
CA GLU A 276 -6.09 22.01 -8.32
C GLU A 276 -6.18 21.59 -6.85
N ILE A 277 -6.59 20.35 -6.58
CA ILE A 277 -6.77 19.82 -5.23
C ILE A 277 -5.56 18.97 -4.84
N ASN A 278 -4.66 19.51 -4.03
CA ASN A 278 -3.56 18.71 -3.50
C ASN A 278 -4.07 17.75 -2.39
N PRO A 279 -3.98 16.42 -2.60
CA PRO A 279 -4.53 15.44 -1.67
C PRO A 279 -3.93 15.51 -0.26
N TYR A 280 -2.64 15.82 -0.17
CA TYR A 280 -1.95 15.91 1.12
C TYR A 280 -2.27 17.20 1.88
N GLN A 281 -2.47 18.32 1.16
CA GLN A 281 -2.95 19.56 1.78
C GLN A 281 -4.39 19.38 2.27
N LYS A 282 -5.22 18.65 1.51
CA LYS A 282 -6.59 18.32 1.92
C LYS A 282 -6.60 17.49 3.20
N LEU A 283 -5.70 16.48 3.31
CA LEU A 283 -5.52 15.72 4.55
C LEU A 283 -5.03 16.62 5.71
N ALA A 284 -4.05 17.49 5.46
CA ALA A 284 -3.51 18.38 6.50
C ALA A 284 -4.56 19.36 7.06
N SER A 285 -5.53 19.77 6.23
CA SER A 285 -6.66 20.63 6.64
C SER A 285 -7.86 19.87 7.20
N TYR A 286 -7.86 18.53 7.09
CA TYR A 286 -8.97 17.70 7.54
C TYR A 286 -8.97 17.54 9.07
N LYS A 287 -10.13 17.68 9.69
CA LYS A 287 -10.30 17.40 11.12
C LYS A 287 -10.33 15.90 11.37
N CYS A 288 -9.19 15.34 11.72
CA CYS A 288 -8.98 13.91 11.94
C CYS A 288 -9.66 13.38 13.22
N ASN A 289 -10.99 13.45 13.29
CA ASN A 289 -11.76 12.86 14.39
C ASN A 289 -11.87 11.36 14.19
N SER A 290 -11.36 10.57 15.12
CA SER A 290 -11.39 9.11 15.00
C SER A 290 -12.79 8.51 15.00
N HIS A 291 -13.02 7.55 14.12
CA HIS A 291 -14.20 6.68 14.10
C HIS A 291 -14.02 5.40 14.94
N PHE A 292 -12.98 5.31 15.75
CA PHE A 292 -12.69 4.12 16.57
C PHE A 292 -13.91 3.58 17.32
N ASN A 293 -14.67 4.45 17.97
CA ASN A 293 -15.86 4.04 18.74
C ASN A 293 -16.94 3.36 17.88
N ARG A 294 -17.01 3.71 16.59
CA ARG A 294 -17.92 3.05 15.64
C ARG A 294 -17.33 1.73 15.17
N MET A 295 -16.03 1.72 14.83
CA MET A 295 -15.30 0.53 14.39
C MET A 295 -15.38 -0.57 15.44
N ILE A 296 -15.06 -0.25 16.70
CA ILE A 296 -14.97 -1.23 17.78
C ILE A 296 -16.34 -1.83 18.12
N ARG A 297 -17.41 -1.01 18.14
CA ARG A 297 -18.78 -1.48 18.43
C ARG A 297 -19.31 -2.40 17.33
N ASP A 298 -19.09 -2.08 16.07
CA ASP A 298 -19.57 -2.91 14.96
C ASP A 298 -18.76 -4.20 14.87
N SER A 299 -17.44 -4.14 15.02
CA SER A 299 -16.56 -5.31 15.06
C SER A 299 -16.85 -6.23 16.25
N GLY A 300 -17.19 -5.66 17.42
CA GLY A 300 -17.52 -6.39 18.64
C GLY A 300 -18.76 -7.28 18.52
N ARG A 301 -19.63 -7.02 17.56
CA ARG A 301 -20.77 -7.92 17.26
C ARG A 301 -20.32 -9.28 16.75
N TYR A 302 -19.23 -9.33 15.99
CA TYR A 302 -18.69 -10.53 15.37
C TYR A 302 -17.58 -11.16 16.20
N LEU A 303 -16.78 -10.33 16.85
CA LEU A 303 -15.62 -10.70 17.67
C LEU A 303 -15.73 -10.00 19.04
N PRO A 304 -16.53 -10.56 19.99
CA PRO A 304 -16.84 -9.87 21.26
C PRO A 304 -15.60 -9.44 22.06
N ALA A 305 -14.53 -10.25 22.07
CA ALA A 305 -13.31 -9.96 22.80
C ALA A 305 -12.65 -8.63 22.36
N ILE A 306 -12.90 -8.13 21.13
CA ILE A 306 -12.30 -6.89 20.63
C ILE A 306 -12.75 -5.66 21.44
N LEU A 307 -13.91 -5.72 22.11
CA LEU A 307 -14.44 -4.62 22.92
C LEU A 307 -13.53 -4.22 24.08
N ASP A 308 -12.69 -5.15 24.56
CA ASP A 308 -11.72 -4.92 25.62
C ASP A 308 -10.41 -4.29 25.11
N SER A 309 -10.34 -3.94 23.83
CA SER A 309 -9.19 -3.26 23.24
C SER A 309 -9.05 -1.83 23.77
N LYS A 310 -7.80 -1.41 24.01
CA LYS A 310 -7.52 -0.04 24.42
C LYS A 310 -7.07 0.78 23.20
N TYR A 311 -7.83 1.82 22.87
CA TYR A 311 -7.46 2.80 21.85
C TYR A 311 -6.22 3.59 22.26
N ILE A 312 -5.30 3.81 21.34
CA ILE A 312 -4.08 4.59 21.53
C ILE A 312 -4.13 5.86 20.68
N GLU A 313 -4.15 5.70 19.37
CA GLU A 313 -4.17 6.79 18.40
C GLU A 313 -4.71 6.30 17.05
N SER A 314 -4.85 7.19 16.08
CA SER A 314 -5.19 6.80 14.70
C SER A 314 -4.18 7.34 13.71
N MET A 315 -3.86 6.52 12.72
CA MET A 315 -3.12 6.93 11.54
C MET A 315 -4.12 7.33 10.44
N PHE A 316 -3.94 8.54 9.90
CA PHE A 316 -4.72 9.03 8.76
C PHE A 316 -3.83 9.14 7.54
N GLU A 317 -4.36 8.70 6.39
CA GLU A 317 -3.62 8.78 5.14
C GLU A 317 -4.57 8.93 3.94
N VAL A 318 -4.05 9.52 2.86
CA VAL A 318 -4.76 9.55 1.59
C VAL A 318 -4.50 8.25 0.84
N LYS A 319 -5.57 7.48 0.64
CA LYS A 319 -5.59 6.30 -0.21
C LYS A 319 -6.07 6.67 -1.60
N THR A 320 -5.37 6.22 -2.63
CA THR A 320 -5.74 6.43 -4.03
C THR A 320 -6.13 5.11 -4.68
N VAL A 321 -7.26 5.12 -5.36
CA VAL A 321 -7.84 3.97 -6.04
C VAL A 321 -8.28 4.34 -7.45
N LEU A 322 -8.39 3.35 -8.33
CA LEU A 322 -9.01 3.52 -9.64
C LEU A 322 -10.54 3.50 -9.49
N SER A 323 -11.23 4.48 -10.05
CA SER A 323 -12.69 4.63 -9.94
C SER A 323 -13.46 3.45 -10.53
N ASN A 324 -12.92 2.78 -11.53
CA ASN A 324 -13.59 1.69 -12.25
C ASN A 324 -13.54 0.32 -11.54
N ASN A 325 -12.81 0.19 -10.42
CA ASN A 325 -12.55 -1.10 -9.77
C ASN A 325 -13.23 -1.25 -8.40
N GLU A 326 -14.24 -0.45 -8.12
CA GLU A 326 -14.98 -0.52 -6.83
C GLU A 326 -15.89 -1.76 -6.72
N ILE A 327 -16.29 -2.35 -7.85
CA ILE A 327 -17.29 -3.42 -7.89
C ILE A 327 -16.66 -4.81 -7.62
N ASP A 328 -15.44 -5.06 -8.11
CA ASP A 328 -14.81 -6.39 -8.10
C ASP A 328 -13.65 -6.55 -7.12
N ASP A 329 -13.37 -5.55 -6.28
CA ASP A 329 -12.19 -5.47 -5.38
C ASP A 329 -10.85 -5.60 -6.11
N GLY A 330 -10.83 -5.40 -7.42
CA GLY A 330 -9.61 -5.40 -8.21
C GLY A 330 -8.61 -4.37 -7.72
N ARG A 331 -7.33 -4.71 -7.75
CA ARG A 331 -6.23 -3.80 -7.39
C ARG A 331 -5.20 -3.81 -8.52
N PRO A 332 -5.57 -3.31 -9.72
CA PRO A 332 -4.62 -3.19 -10.82
C PRO A 332 -3.54 -2.17 -10.46
N ILE A 333 -2.40 -2.30 -11.14
CA ILE A 333 -1.37 -1.28 -11.14
C ILE A 333 -1.62 -0.27 -12.26
N ILE A 334 -1.29 0.99 -12.01
CA ILE A 334 -1.06 1.97 -13.07
C ILE A 334 0.41 1.87 -13.46
N PHE A 335 0.66 1.78 -14.73
CA PHE A 335 1.98 1.83 -15.33
C PHE A 335 1.83 2.55 -16.68
N ASP A 336 1.88 3.87 -16.64
CA ASP A 336 1.64 4.71 -17.78
C ASP A 336 2.95 5.30 -18.31
N LYS A 337 3.28 4.97 -19.56
CA LYS A 337 4.38 5.57 -20.31
C LYS A 337 3.86 6.80 -21.05
N HIS A 338 4.42 7.96 -20.72
CA HIS A 338 3.95 9.23 -21.27
C HIS A 338 4.51 9.52 -22.65
N SER A 339 3.62 9.85 -23.60
CA SER A 339 4.04 10.18 -24.96
C SER A 339 4.62 11.59 -25.11
N LYS A 340 4.17 12.53 -24.25
CA LYS A 340 4.63 13.93 -24.26
C LYS A 340 5.98 14.13 -23.59
N VAL A 341 6.31 13.28 -22.63
CA VAL A 341 7.59 13.32 -21.89
C VAL A 341 8.27 11.98 -22.10
N LYS A 342 9.24 11.92 -22.99
CA LYS A 342 9.95 10.69 -23.32
C LYS A 342 10.69 10.14 -22.11
N GLY A 343 10.67 8.82 -21.92
CA GLY A 343 11.31 8.16 -20.78
C GLY A 343 10.63 8.44 -19.44
N CYS A 344 9.40 8.98 -19.44
CA CYS A 344 8.63 9.25 -18.23
C CYS A 344 7.55 8.18 -18.03
N TYR A 345 7.47 7.68 -16.79
CA TYR A 345 6.54 6.64 -16.35
C TYR A 345 5.82 7.08 -15.08
N SER A 346 4.49 7.02 -15.07
CA SER A 346 3.70 7.17 -13.85
C SER A 346 3.29 5.81 -13.32
N ILE A 347 3.61 5.54 -12.06
CA ILE A 347 3.47 4.22 -11.44
C ILE A 347 2.70 4.34 -10.13
N LEU A 348 1.61 3.57 -10.03
CA LEU A 348 0.81 3.45 -8.83
C LEU A 348 0.39 2.00 -8.61
N GLY A 349 0.51 1.52 -7.38
CA GLY A 349 -0.01 0.23 -6.95
C GLY A 349 -0.64 0.34 -5.57
N GLY A 350 -1.71 -0.42 -5.37
CA GLY A 350 -2.48 -0.41 -4.13
C GLY A 350 -2.04 -1.43 -3.08
N LYS A 351 -1.03 -2.26 -3.38
CA LYS A 351 -0.50 -3.32 -2.50
C LYS A 351 1.01 -3.38 -2.58
N ILE A 352 1.65 -3.79 -1.49
CA ILE A 352 3.11 -3.92 -1.45
C ILE A 352 3.63 -4.97 -2.44
N ASP A 353 2.94 -6.10 -2.56
CA ASP A 353 3.29 -7.21 -3.45
C ASP A 353 3.13 -6.90 -4.95
N ASN A 354 2.37 -5.86 -5.33
CA ASN A 354 2.26 -5.44 -6.73
C ASN A 354 3.58 -4.88 -7.31
N ILE A 355 4.58 -4.60 -6.49
CA ILE A 355 5.89 -4.14 -6.97
C ILE A 355 6.49 -5.12 -7.99
N TYR A 356 6.32 -6.42 -7.80
CA TYR A 356 6.83 -7.43 -8.74
C TYR A 356 6.15 -7.38 -10.11
N ASP A 357 4.89 -6.96 -10.16
CA ASP A 357 4.19 -6.73 -11.44
C ASP A 357 4.72 -5.48 -12.15
N VAL A 358 5.10 -4.44 -11.38
CA VAL A 358 5.74 -3.23 -11.91
C VAL A 358 7.13 -3.54 -12.46
N LEU A 359 7.97 -4.26 -11.69
CA LEU A 359 9.32 -4.62 -12.12
C LEU A 359 9.30 -5.48 -13.39
N ARG A 360 8.32 -6.39 -13.53
CA ARG A 360 8.13 -7.16 -14.76
C ARG A 360 7.85 -6.26 -15.95
N ARG A 361 6.95 -5.26 -15.81
CA ARG A 361 6.69 -4.30 -16.89
C ARG A 361 7.90 -3.43 -17.22
N LEU A 362 8.65 -3.00 -16.18
CA LEU A 362 9.90 -2.26 -16.39
C LEU A 362 10.96 -3.08 -17.12
N ASN A 363 10.97 -4.40 -16.91
CA ASN A 363 11.90 -5.29 -17.62
C ASN A 363 11.62 -5.34 -19.13
N ASP A 364 10.37 -5.15 -19.53
CA ASP A 364 9.95 -5.14 -20.93
C ASP A 364 10.21 -3.77 -21.61
N GLU A 365 10.60 -2.73 -20.84
CA GLU A 365 10.91 -1.41 -21.36
C GLU A 365 12.39 -1.27 -21.75
N ASP A 366 12.64 -0.52 -22.83
CA ASP A 366 14.00 -0.18 -23.29
C ASP A 366 14.57 0.97 -22.44
N ILE A 367 15.16 0.60 -21.29
CA ILE A 367 15.81 1.51 -20.35
C ILE A 367 17.28 1.15 -20.25
N ASN A 368 18.14 1.95 -20.89
CA ASN A 368 19.58 1.74 -21.04
C ASN A 368 20.42 2.90 -20.50
#